data_8522643bdf1d0a9371c34f0384c7f9f0
#
_entry.id   8522643bdf1d0a9371c34f0384c7f9f0
#
_cell.length_a   1.000
_cell.length_b   1.000
_cell.length_c   1.000
_cell.angle_alpha   90.00
_cell.angle_beta   90.00
_cell.angle_gamma   90.00
#
_symmetry.space_group_name_H-M   'P 1'
#
loop_
_entity.id
_entity.type
_entity.pdbx_description
1 polymer ?
#
loop_
_entity_poly.entity_id
_entity_poly.type
_entity_poly.pdbx_seq_one_letter_code
_entity_poly.pdbx_strand_id
1 'polypeptide(L)'
;MQRRDFVAVAGAVAAAYPMRNAEFGMRNRSSTGQFRTPHSAFRISGAQEPSLSPEVFARRLDRARGELKARGLDLLIATPSTSYEYLTGYNPGRSERLIALLLPVVGAPAIVCPSFEVERIKRHSIVTELHGWEEQEDPHALVRETVRRLRPGSGGGTIALESSTAYQTFLRLGRALPGWKFVDAGPVTDRLRVIKSPEEVALLRRAIAITLDAMAATFAQLAVGTTEVQVAQTLSREMEQRGAPGGGLVQFGPSSALPHGGPAGPKLERETVVLIDCGCRVGGYTSDITRTVWFGDRPSEEFRKVFNVVHDAQTAAMALGRPGTPCEEMDRAARKVITAAGYGPFFTHRLGHGLGMDGHEPEYLVEGNTTRLEPGMVFTIEPGIYQLGKFGVRIEDDCVMTDNGVEVLSQRAAKL
;
A
#
# COMPACT_ATOMS: atom_id res chain seq x y z
N MET A 1 31.47 -21.98 0.98
CA MET A 1 31.98 -20.79 1.71
C MET A 1 30.98 -20.43 2.78
N GLN A 2 31.42 -20.23 4.00
CA GLN A 2 30.68 -20.62 5.20
C GLN A 2 29.67 -19.59 5.73
N ARG A 3 28.58 -20.10 6.32
CA ARG A 3 27.49 -19.41 7.01
C ARG A 3 27.86 -18.36 8.11
N ARG A 4 29.15 -18.13 8.34
CA ARG A 4 29.63 -17.23 9.41
C ARG A 4 29.58 -15.75 9.04
N ASP A 5 29.52 -15.42 7.76
CA ASP A 5 29.69 -14.04 7.27
C ASP A 5 28.39 -13.19 7.29
N PHE A 6 27.28 -13.80 7.67
CA PHE A 6 25.95 -13.18 7.65
C PHE A 6 25.48 -12.66 9.02
N VAL A 7 26.15 -13.05 10.10
CA VAL A 7 25.62 -12.89 11.47
C VAL A 7 25.57 -11.43 11.93
N ALA A 8 26.44 -10.56 11.43
CA ALA A 8 26.53 -9.20 11.95
C ALA A 8 25.44 -8.24 11.39
N VAL A 9 24.91 -8.52 10.19
CA VAL A 9 23.92 -7.63 9.54
C VAL A 9 22.50 -8.20 9.59
N ALA A 10 22.37 -9.52 9.48
CA ALA A 10 21.11 -10.21 9.76
C ALA A 10 20.69 -10.06 11.24
N GLY A 11 21.64 -9.86 12.15
CA GLY A 11 21.38 -9.60 13.56
C GLY A 11 20.52 -8.36 13.83
N ALA A 12 20.61 -7.32 13.02
CA ALA A 12 19.78 -6.12 13.16
C ALA A 12 18.33 -6.34 12.67
N VAL A 13 18.10 -7.30 11.79
CA VAL A 13 16.76 -7.66 11.31
C VAL A 13 16.26 -8.95 11.99
N ALA A 14 17.15 -9.90 12.29
CA ALA A 14 16.81 -11.21 12.84
C ALA A 14 16.84 -11.29 14.39
N ALA A 15 17.52 -10.36 15.09
CA ALA A 15 17.57 -10.35 16.56
C ALA A 15 16.23 -10.04 17.23
N ALA A 16 15.22 -9.73 16.47
CA ALA A 16 13.90 -9.37 16.95
C ALA A 16 12.85 -10.50 16.81
N TYR A 17 13.21 -11.65 16.22
CA TYR A 17 12.35 -12.84 16.21
C TYR A 17 12.92 -13.89 17.15
N PRO A 18 12.22 -14.32 18.21
CA PRO A 18 12.64 -15.46 19.01
C PRO A 18 12.47 -16.74 18.21
N MET A 19 13.56 -17.21 17.59
CA MET A 19 13.60 -18.56 17.07
C MET A 19 13.53 -19.54 18.24
N ARG A 20 12.46 -20.31 18.33
CA ARG A 20 12.41 -21.49 19.20
C ARG A 20 13.52 -22.45 18.76
N ASN A 21 14.45 -22.73 19.69
CA ASN A 21 15.56 -23.64 19.52
C ASN A 21 15.09 -25.01 19.01
N ALA A 22 15.50 -25.35 17.80
CA ALA A 22 15.59 -26.74 17.36
C ALA A 22 17.05 -27.13 17.41
N GLU A 23 17.41 -27.97 18.38
CA GLU A 23 18.74 -28.54 18.53
C GLU A 23 19.08 -29.40 17.32
N PHE A 24 20.14 -29.03 16.60
CA PHE A 24 20.75 -29.86 15.56
C PHE A 24 21.98 -30.62 16.13
N GLY A 25 21.76 -31.88 16.50
CA GLY A 25 22.82 -32.82 16.78
C GLY A 25 23.55 -33.24 15.50
N MET A 26 24.84 -32.92 15.40
CA MET A 26 25.72 -33.44 14.35
C MET A 26 26.09 -34.90 14.63
N ARG A 27 25.72 -35.79 13.72
CA ARG A 27 26.40 -37.08 13.55
C ARG A 27 26.83 -37.24 12.09
N ASN A 28 28.15 -37.28 11.89
CA ASN A 28 28.81 -37.69 10.64
C ASN A 28 28.46 -39.15 10.32
N ARG A 29 27.91 -39.42 9.15
CA ARG A 29 28.10 -40.69 8.41
C ARG A 29 27.90 -40.44 6.91
N SER A 30 28.92 -40.84 6.15
CA SER A 30 28.95 -40.93 4.70
C SER A 30 27.98 -42.00 4.20
N SER A 31 27.06 -41.65 3.30
CA SER A 31 26.50 -42.57 2.30
C SER A 31 25.74 -41.78 1.24
N THR A 32 25.96 -42.11 -0.01
CA THR A 32 25.29 -41.66 -1.21
C THR A 32 23.78 -41.90 -1.08
N GLY A 33 23.00 -40.82 -1.00
CA GLY A 33 21.55 -40.85 -0.92
C GLY A 33 20.97 -39.52 -1.36
N GLN A 34 20.05 -39.60 -2.28
CA GLN A 34 19.30 -38.49 -2.84
C GLN A 34 18.86 -37.47 -1.78
N PHE A 35 19.27 -36.21 -1.94
CA PHE A 35 18.82 -35.11 -1.10
C PHE A 35 17.31 -34.89 -1.33
N ARG A 36 16.50 -35.47 -0.45
CA ARG A 36 15.16 -34.98 -0.20
C ARG A 36 15.28 -33.80 0.79
N THR A 37 15.10 -32.60 0.31
CA THR A 37 14.86 -31.44 1.17
C THR A 37 13.58 -31.69 1.99
N PRO A 38 13.62 -31.51 3.33
CA PRO A 38 12.39 -31.48 4.09
C PRO A 38 11.64 -30.18 3.67
N HIS A 39 10.58 -30.34 2.88
CA HIS A 39 9.55 -29.32 2.80
C HIS A 39 8.98 -29.18 4.21
N SER A 40 9.37 -28.13 4.93
CA SER A 40 8.62 -27.68 6.09
C SER A 40 7.26 -27.21 5.56
N ALA A 41 6.30 -28.11 5.69
CA ALA A 41 4.92 -27.87 5.35
C ALA A 41 4.33 -26.86 6.34
N PHE A 42 4.55 -25.58 6.14
CA PHE A 42 3.55 -24.57 6.45
C PHE A 42 2.56 -24.53 5.28
N ARG A 43 1.82 -25.61 5.09
CA ARG A 43 0.51 -25.51 4.49
C ARG A 43 -0.31 -24.74 5.52
N ILE A 44 -0.58 -23.47 5.27
CA ILE A 44 -1.75 -22.81 5.81
C ILE A 44 -2.93 -23.62 5.23
N SER A 45 -3.41 -24.57 6.03
CA SER A 45 -4.61 -25.36 5.74
C SER A 45 -5.71 -24.36 5.44
N GLY A 46 -6.24 -24.33 4.22
CA GLY A 46 -7.59 -23.90 3.85
C GLY A 46 -8.22 -22.68 4.57
N ALA A 47 -7.45 -21.80 5.16
CA ALA A 47 -7.94 -20.55 5.68
C ALA A 47 -8.27 -19.68 4.46
N GLN A 48 -9.54 -19.48 4.20
CA GLN A 48 -10.06 -18.46 3.29
C GLN A 48 -9.25 -17.18 3.51
N GLU A 49 -8.78 -16.55 2.44
CA GLU A 49 -8.15 -15.21 2.56
C GLU A 49 -9.07 -14.34 3.44
N PRO A 50 -8.53 -13.60 4.41
CA PRO A 50 -9.35 -12.74 5.24
C PRO A 50 -9.99 -11.70 4.32
N SER A 51 -11.25 -11.91 4.01
CA SER A 51 -12.10 -10.98 3.27
C SER A 51 -12.93 -10.18 4.25
N LEU A 52 -13.15 -8.92 3.93
CA LEU A 52 -14.10 -8.11 4.70
C LEU A 52 -15.52 -8.67 4.53
N SER A 53 -16.30 -8.66 5.61
CA SER A 53 -17.66 -9.17 5.56
C SER A 53 -18.60 -8.23 4.79
N PRO A 54 -19.73 -8.71 4.27
CA PRO A 54 -20.73 -7.88 3.58
C PRO A 54 -21.19 -6.68 4.41
N GLU A 55 -21.25 -6.82 5.74
CA GLU A 55 -21.65 -5.75 6.66
C GLU A 55 -20.67 -4.58 6.66
N VAL A 56 -19.36 -4.84 6.44
CA VAL A 56 -18.36 -3.78 6.29
C VAL A 56 -18.66 -2.94 5.07
N PHE A 57 -18.96 -3.57 3.93
CA PHE A 57 -19.30 -2.84 2.70
C PHE A 57 -20.62 -2.10 2.82
N ALA A 58 -21.63 -2.67 3.50
CA ALA A 58 -22.88 -1.98 3.78
C ALA A 58 -22.62 -0.69 4.58
N ARG A 59 -21.82 -0.76 5.66
CA ARG A 59 -21.40 0.43 6.43
C ARG A 59 -20.66 1.46 5.58
N ARG A 60 -19.83 1.03 4.61
CA ARG A 60 -19.13 1.93 3.68
C ARG A 60 -20.10 2.68 2.77
N LEU A 61 -21.10 1.99 2.23
CA LEU A 61 -22.15 2.62 1.43
C LEU A 61 -22.94 3.65 2.26
N ASP A 62 -23.26 3.33 3.52
CA ASP A 62 -23.98 4.26 4.39
C ASP A 62 -23.13 5.49 4.76
N ARG A 63 -21.84 5.30 5.04
CA ARG A 63 -20.91 6.41 5.23
C ARG A 63 -20.81 7.27 3.98
N ALA A 64 -20.75 6.67 2.78
CA ALA A 64 -20.72 7.39 1.51
C ALA A 64 -21.97 8.25 1.33
N ARG A 65 -23.16 7.73 1.66
CA ARG A 65 -24.40 8.51 1.66
C ARG A 65 -24.37 9.67 2.66
N GLY A 66 -23.79 9.46 3.84
CA GLY A 66 -23.55 10.51 4.84
C GLY A 66 -22.69 11.64 4.29
N GLU A 67 -21.60 11.31 3.62
CA GLU A 67 -20.68 12.27 3.00
C GLU A 67 -21.37 13.02 1.82
N LEU A 68 -22.12 12.31 0.99
CA LEU A 68 -22.91 12.93 -0.09
C LEU A 68 -23.92 13.96 0.50
N LYS A 69 -24.68 13.55 1.51
CA LYS A 69 -25.67 14.39 2.17
C LYS A 69 -25.04 15.64 2.81
N ALA A 70 -23.91 15.46 3.51
CA ALA A 70 -23.21 16.56 4.17
C ALA A 70 -22.71 17.62 3.18
N ARG A 71 -22.45 17.23 1.92
CA ARG A 71 -21.98 18.11 0.85
C ARG A 71 -23.09 18.58 -0.12
N GLY A 72 -24.34 18.22 0.14
CA GLY A 72 -25.45 18.56 -0.75
C GLY A 72 -25.36 17.93 -2.14
N LEU A 73 -24.80 16.71 -2.21
CA LEU A 73 -24.66 15.93 -3.44
C LEU A 73 -25.78 14.91 -3.54
N ASP A 74 -26.26 14.66 -4.75
CA ASP A 74 -27.42 13.82 -5.00
C ASP A 74 -27.09 12.37 -5.32
N LEU A 75 -25.94 12.16 -5.97
CA LEU A 75 -25.54 10.87 -6.51
C LEU A 75 -24.01 10.77 -6.57
N LEU A 76 -23.46 9.61 -6.27
CA LEU A 76 -22.08 9.23 -6.63
C LEU A 76 -22.15 8.31 -7.85
N ILE A 77 -21.33 8.60 -8.86
CA ILE A 77 -21.01 7.67 -9.95
C ILE A 77 -19.55 7.29 -9.83
N ALA A 78 -19.27 5.98 -9.67
CA ALA A 78 -17.93 5.46 -9.65
C ALA A 78 -17.74 4.42 -10.77
N THR A 79 -16.71 4.63 -11.61
CA THR A 79 -16.22 3.65 -12.59
C THR A 79 -15.18 2.73 -11.93
N PRO A 80 -14.79 1.58 -12.52
CA PRO A 80 -13.83 0.66 -11.93
C PRO A 80 -12.54 1.36 -11.46
N SER A 81 -12.33 1.35 -10.16
CA SER A 81 -11.27 2.04 -9.45
C SER A 81 -11.15 1.46 -8.05
N THR A 82 -10.18 1.89 -7.28
CA THR A 82 -10.06 1.52 -5.86
C THR A 82 -11.29 1.99 -5.06
N SER A 83 -11.84 3.16 -5.36
CA SER A 83 -13.07 3.65 -4.70
C SER A 83 -14.30 2.81 -5.08
N TYR A 84 -14.37 2.34 -6.32
CA TYR A 84 -15.40 1.38 -6.74
C TYR A 84 -15.29 0.07 -5.95
N GLU A 85 -14.07 -0.51 -5.88
CA GLU A 85 -13.79 -1.73 -5.11
C GLU A 85 -14.10 -1.56 -3.62
N TYR A 86 -13.69 -0.43 -3.02
CA TYR A 86 -13.97 -0.08 -1.63
C TYR A 86 -15.46 -0.12 -1.29
N LEU A 87 -16.31 0.37 -2.21
CA LEU A 87 -17.75 0.46 -2.02
C LEU A 87 -18.50 -0.84 -2.36
N THR A 88 -18.00 -1.61 -3.32
CA THR A 88 -18.73 -2.77 -3.86
C THR A 88 -18.20 -4.13 -3.41
N GLY A 89 -16.95 -4.18 -2.93
CA GLY A 89 -16.23 -5.41 -2.59
C GLY A 89 -15.59 -6.11 -3.79
N TYR A 90 -15.69 -5.54 -4.98
CA TYR A 90 -15.20 -6.19 -6.20
C TYR A 90 -14.64 -5.18 -7.21
N ASN A 91 -13.53 -5.50 -7.84
CA ASN A 91 -12.97 -4.71 -8.93
C ASN A 91 -13.02 -5.49 -10.24
N PRO A 92 -13.90 -5.14 -11.18
CA PRO A 92 -13.99 -5.82 -12.48
C PRO A 92 -12.81 -5.51 -13.40
N GLY A 93 -11.93 -4.58 -13.03
CA GLY A 93 -10.89 -4.04 -13.87
C GLY A 93 -11.40 -2.96 -14.83
N ARG A 94 -10.47 -2.19 -15.38
CA ARG A 94 -10.77 -1.14 -16.37
C ARG A 94 -10.76 -1.70 -17.78
N SER A 95 -11.74 -1.31 -18.56
CA SER A 95 -11.80 -1.55 -20.00
C SER A 95 -12.43 -0.35 -20.71
N GLU A 96 -12.57 -0.42 -22.03
CA GLU A 96 -13.31 0.56 -22.83
C GLU A 96 -14.84 0.47 -22.61
N ARG A 97 -15.31 -0.66 -22.05
CA ARG A 97 -16.74 -0.88 -21.75
C ARG A 97 -17.13 -0.22 -20.44
N LEU A 98 -18.26 0.48 -20.47
CA LEU A 98 -18.73 1.17 -19.28
C LEU A 98 -19.23 0.18 -18.22
N ILE A 99 -18.60 0.24 -17.05
CA ILE A 99 -19.14 -0.25 -15.79
C ILE A 99 -19.24 0.94 -14.85
N ALA A 100 -20.38 1.13 -14.19
CA ALA A 100 -20.60 2.26 -13.29
C ALA A 100 -21.45 1.87 -12.11
N LEU A 101 -20.95 2.09 -10.90
CA LEU A 101 -21.75 2.13 -9.69
C LEU A 101 -22.50 3.47 -9.64
N LEU A 102 -23.78 3.42 -9.38
CA LEU A 102 -24.65 4.57 -9.12
C LEU A 102 -25.14 4.47 -7.67
N LEU A 103 -24.64 5.33 -6.79
CA LEU A 103 -25.02 5.36 -5.38
C LEU A 103 -25.80 6.63 -5.10
N PRO A 104 -27.14 6.59 -4.98
CA PRO A 104 -27.94 7.74 -4.61
C PRO A 104 -27.79 8.05 -3.11
N VAL A 105 -28.00 9.32 -2.75
CA VAL A 105 -28.00 9.74 -1.34
C VAL A 105 -29.10 9.04 -0.52
N VAL A 106 -30.17 8.63 -1.17
CA VAL A 106 -31.28 7.84 -0.59
C VAL A 106 -31.68 6.75 -1.58
N GLY A 107 -31.84 5.52 -1.10
CA GLY A 107 -32.24 4.36 -1.91
C GLY A 107 -31.12 3.33 -2.12
N ALA A 108 -31.42 2.28 -2.85
CA ALA A 108 -30.46 1.21 -3.15
C ALA A 108 -29.44 1.68 -4.19
N PRO A 109 -28.17 1.24 -4.11
CA PRO A 109 -27.20 1.44 -5.19
C PRO A 109 -27.52 0.51 -6.36
N ALA A 110 -27.15 0.91 -7.57
CA ALA A 110 -27.24 0.10 -8.77
C ALA A 110 -25.91 0.08 -9.53
N ILE A 111 -25.66 -1.00 -10.28
CA ILE A 111 -24.51 -1.07 -11.21
C ILE A 111 -25.03 -1.22 -12.63
N VAL A 112 -24.56 -0.38 -13.53
CA VAL A 112 -24.70 -0.52 -14.99
C VAL A 112 -23.43 -1.19 -15.52
N CYS A 113 -23.58 -2.28 -16.29
CA CYS A 113 -22.44 -3.04 -16.81
C CYS A 113 -22.83 -3.77 -18.11
N PRO A 114 -21.85 -4.31 -18.88
CA PRO A 114 -22.16 -5.22 -19.98
C PRO A 114 -22.96 -6.44 -19.49
N SER A 115 -23.94 -6.91 -20.26
CA SER A 115 -24.80 -8.05 -19.87
C SER A 115 -24.01 -9.31 -19.53
N PHE A 116 -22.92 -9.57 -20.24
CA PHE A 116 -22.07 -10.73 -19.96
C PHE A 116 -21.26 -10.63 -18.66
N GLU A 117 -21.14 -9.43 -18.05
CA GLU A 117 -20.48 -9.22 -16.75
C GLU A 117 -21.46 -9.36 -15.55
N VAL A 118 -22.76 -9.34 -15.80
CA VAL A 118 -23.78 -9.33 -14.73
C VAL A 118 -23.57 -10.49 -13.74
N GLU A 119 -23.45 -11.73 -14.23
CA GLU A 119 -23.29 -12.89 -13.36
C GLU A 119 -21.97 -12.87 -12.57
N ARG A 120 -20.91 -12.34 -13.16
CA ARG A 120 -19.60 -12.19 -12.48
C ARG A 120 -19.66 -11.14 -11.38
N ILE A 121 -20.24 -9.99 -11.66
CA ILE A 121 -20.43 -8.90 -10.67
C ILE A 121 -21.34 -9.37 -9.54
N LYS A 122 -22.45 -10.04 -9.84
CA LYS A 122 -23.42 -10.56 -8.87
C LYS A 122 -22.78 -11.52 -7.84
N ARG A 123 -21.80 -12.31 -8.27
CA ARG A 123 -21.12 -13.27 -7.38
C ARG A 123 -20.12 -12.63 -6.42
N HIS A 124 -19.61 -11.46 -6.73
CA HIS A 124 -18.48 -10.86 -6.00
C HIS A 124 -18.81 -9.50 -5.36
N SER A 125 -19.83 -8.80 -5.86
CA SER A 125 -20.24 -7.50 -5.34
C SER A 125 -21.38 -7.62 -4.35
N ILE A 126 -21.42 -6.72 -3.36
CA ILE A 126 -22.55 -6.60 -2.44
C ILE A 126 -23.76 -5.86 -3.08
N VAL A 127 -23.54 -5.19 -4.20
CA VAL A 127 -24.62 -4.48 -4.93
C VAL A 127 -25.38 -5.48 -5.78
N THR A 128 -26.65 -5.61 -5.51
CA THR A 128 -27.52 -6.63 -6.13
C THR A 128 -28.36 -6.10 -7.28
N GLU A 129 -28.59 -4.78 -7.36
CA GLU A 129 -29.31 -4.16 -8.48
C GLU A 129 -28.36 -3.94 -9.64
N LEU A 130 -28.46 -4.79 -10.69
CA LEU A 130 -27.58 -4.80 -11.85
C LEU A 130 -28.38 -4.57 -13.13
N HIS A 131 -27.92 -3.67 -13.97
CA HIS A 131 -28.50 -3.33 -15.26
C HIS A 131 -27.50 -3.62 -16.37
N GLY A 132 -27.78 -4.70 -17.13
CA GLY A 132 -26.94 -5.11 -18.28
C GLY A 132 -27.28 -4.34 -19.54
N TRP A 133 -26.25 -4.02 -20.35
CA TRP A 133 -26.36 -3.48 -21.68
C TRP A 133 -25.69 -4.40 -22.70
N GLU A 134 -26.25 -4.49 -23.90
CA GLU A 134 -25.70 -5.29 -25.02
C GLU A 134 -24.75 -4.46 -25.88
N GLU A 135 -23.81 -5.10 -26.58
CA GLU A 135 -22.75 -4.44 -27.35
C GLU A 135 -23.24 -3.43 -28.40
N GLN A 136 -24.47 -3.56 -28.88
CA GLN A 136 -25.10 -2.63 -29.82
C GLN A 136 -25.87 -1.50 -29.17
N GLU A 137 -25.98 -1.48 -27.84
CA GLU A 137 -26.71 -0.47 -27.09
C GLU A 137 -25.81 0.68 -26.61
N ASP A 138 -26.43 1.83 -26.31
CA ASP A 138 -25.72 2.94 -25.67
C ASP A 138 -25.74 2.78 -24.15
N PRO A 139 -24.61 2.42 -23.51
CA PRO A 139 -24.56 2.24 -22.06
C PRO A 139 -24.84 3.53 -21.29
N HIS A 140 -24.59 4.71 -21.89
CA HIS A 140 -24.84 5.99 -21.23
C HIS A 140 -26.34 6.32 -21.22
N ALA A 141 -27.10 5.85 -22.22
CA ALA A 141 -28.55 5.90 -22.20
C ALA A 141 -29.11 5.06 -21.05
N LEU A 142 -28.56 3.87 -20.80
CA LEU A 142 -28.95 3.03 -19.66
C LEU A 142 -28.59 3.69 -18.31
N VAL A 143 -27.43 4.33 -18.21
CA VAL A 143 -27.10 5.15 -17.01
C VAL A 143 -28.16 6.23 -16.79
N ARG A 144 -28.55 6.98 -17.83
CA ARG A 144 -29.60 8.01 -17.73
C ARG A 144 -30.92 7.43 -17.22
N GLU A 145 -31.34 6.30 -17.75
CA GLU A 145 -32.57 5.63 -17.33
C GLU A 145 -32.48 5.17 -15.88
N THR A 146 -31.35 4.59 -15.48
CA THR A 146 -31.11 4.16 -14.10
C THR A 146 -31.12 5.35 -13.15
N VAL A 147 -30.47 6.48 -13.49
CA VAL A 147 -30.52 7.71 -12.69
C VAL A 147 -31.96 8.20 -12.51
N ARG A 148 -32.78 8.17 -13.57
CA ARG A 148 -34.21 8.55 -13.47
C ARG A 148 -35.00 7.65 -12.52
N ARG A 149 -34.70 6.36 -12.48
CA ARG A 149 -35.33 5.42 -11.53
C ARG A 149 -34.88 5.66 -10.09
N LEU A 150 -33.59 5.88 -9.89
CA LEU A 150 -33.01 6.14 -8.57
C LEU A 150 -33.42 7.52 -8.00
N ARG A 151 -33.75 8.47 -8.87
CA ARG A 151 -34.11 9.86 -8.51
C ARG A 151 -35.37 10.31 -9.26
N PRO A 152 -36.54 9.69 -8.98
CA PRO A 152 -37.78 10.00 -9.69
C PRO A 152 -38.21 11.47 -9.46
N GLY A 153 -38.57 12.14 -10.54
CA GLY A 153 -38.99 13.51 -10.51
C GLY A 153 -37.90 14.58 -10.48
N SER A 154 -36.63 14.19 -10.40
CA SER A 154 -35.51 15.15 -10.51
C SER A 154 -35.17 15.41 -11.99
N GLY A 155 -35.28 16.65 -12.43
CA GLY A 155 -34.79 17.07 -13.75
C GLY A 155 -33.30 17.37 -13.81
N GLY A 156 -32.56 17.24 -12.66
CA GLY A 156 -31.15 17.52 -12.50
C GLY A 156 -30.73 17.46 -11.06
N GLY A 157 -29.46 17.79 -10.80
CA GLY A 157 -28.84 17.75 -9.48
C GLY A 157 -27.33 17.79 -9.59
N THR A 158 -26.63 17.40 -8.53
CA THR A 158 -25.17 17.34 -8.51
C THR A 158 -24.69 15.90 -8.33
N ILE A 159 -23.87 15.44 -9.28
CA ILE A 159 -23.23 14.12 -9.29
C ILE A 159 -21.76 14.29 -8.86
N ALA A 160 -21.37 13.57 -7.81
CA ALA A 160 -19.97 13.31 -7.52
C ALA A 160 -19.48 12.21 -8.49
N LEU A 161 -18.55 12.54 -9.36
CA LEU A 161 -17.96 11.58 -10.28
C LEU A 161 -16.58 11.16 -9.78
N GLU A 162 -16.34 9.85 -9.73
CA GLU A 162 -15.07 9.29 -9.29
C GLU A 162 -13.90 9.89 -10.07
N SER A 163 -12.85 10.34 -9.32
CA SER A 163 -11.77 11.21 -9.83
C SER A 163 -10.96 10.59 -10.97
N SER A 164 -10.80 9.26 -10.98
CA SER A 164 -10.05 8.54 -12.00
C SER A 164 -10.88 8.13 -13.23
N THR A 165 -12.13 8.59 -13.32
CA THR A 165 -13.00 8.33 -14.48
C THR A 165 -12.37 8.90 -15.75
N ALA A 166 -12.29 8.07 -16.79
CA ALA A 166 -11.73 8.50 -18.07
C ALA A 166 -12.47 9.72 -18.61
N TYR A 167 -11.73 10.73 -19.10
CA TYR A 167 -12.28 11.96 -19.63
C TYR A 167 -13.34 11.75 -20.72
N GLN A 168 -13.15 10.74 -21.60
CA GLN A 168 -14.13 10.39 -22.60
C GLN A 168 -15.45 9.91 -21.97
N THR A 169 -15.40 9.12 -20.91
CA THR A 169 -16.57 8.67 -20.15
C THR A 169 -17.30 9.85 -19.52
N PHE A 170 -16.57 10.78 -18.90
CA PHE A 170 -17.13 12.02 -18.38
C PHE A 170 -17.90 12.81 -19.44
N LEU A 171 -17.30 13.03 -20.63
CA LEU A 171 -17.98 13.74 -21.74
C LEU A 171 -19.26 13.05 -22.20
N ARG A 172 -19.26 11.72 -22.27
CA ARG A 172 -20.44 10.94 -22.66
C ARG A 172 -21.53 10.97 -21.61
N LEU A 173 -21.16 10.83 -20.34
CA LEU A 173 -22.09 10.99 -19.19
C LEU A 173 -22.71 12.38 -19.17
N GLY A 174 -21.92 13.43 -19.38
CA GLY A 174 -22.42 14.81 -19.45
C GLY A 174 -23.47 15.03 -20.56
N ARG A 175 -23.30 14.39 -21.71
CA ARG A 175 -24.29 14.42 -22.80
C ARG A 175 -25.54 13.59 -22.46
N ALA A 176 -25.38 12.47 -21.78
CA ALA A 176 -26.48 11.59 -21.41
C ALA A 176 -27.35 12.16 -20.28
N LEU A 177 -26.78 12.97 -19.41
CA LEU A 177 -27.40 13.53 -18.21
C LEU A 177 -27.49 15.08 -18.28
N PRO A 178 -28.18 15.63 -19.27
CA PRO A 178 -28.35 17.08 -19.34
C PRO A 178 -29.10 17.58 -18.10
N GLY A 179 -28.70 18.72 -17.55
CA GLY A 179 -29.24 19.25 -16.30
C GLY A 179 -28.55 18.78 -15.02
N TRP A 180 -27.66 17.81 -15.11
CA TRP A 180 -26.83 17.39 -13.98
C TRP A 180 -25.47 18.10 -13.98
N LYS A 181 -25.09 18.62 -12.82
CA LYS A 181 -23.74 19.14 -12.59
C LYS A 181 -22.83 18.03 -12.11
N PHE A 182 -21.62 17.93 -12.69
CA PHE A 182 -20.60 17.00 -12.23
C PHE A 182 -19.57 17.73 -11.37
N VAL A 183 -19.21 17.13 -10.25
CA VAL A 183 -18.12 17.55 -9.37
C VAL A 183 -17.21 16.36 -9.08
N ASP A 184 -15.98 16.65 -8.66
CA ASP A 184 -15.05 15.61 -8.25
C ASP A 184 -15.56 14.88 -7.00
N ALA A 185 -15.49 13.54 -7.00
CA ALA A 185 -15.85 12.70 -5.87
C ALA A 185 -14.73 12.56 -4.82
N GLY A 186 -13.50 13.01 -5.10
CA GLY A 186 -12.37 12.91 -4.19
C GLY A 186 -12.71 13.34 -2.75
N PRO A 187 -13.33 14.50 -2.51
CA PRO A 187 -13.74 14.92 -1.17
C PRO A 187 -14.67 13.94 -0.42
N VAL A 188 -15.36 13.06 -1.14
CA VAL A 188 -16.19 11.99 -0.58
C VAL A 188 -15.36 10.72 -0.43
N THR A 189 -14.79 10.22 -1.53
CA THR A 189 -14.14 8.91 -1.58
C THR A 189 -12.85 8.84 -0.76
N ASP A 190 -12.05 9.90 -0.78
CA ASP A 190 -10.82 9.98 0.00
C ASP A 190 -11.13 10.01 1.50
N ARG A 191 -12.12 10.83 1.90
CA ARG A 191 -12.57 10.89 3.30
C ARG A 191 -13.02 9.53 3.83
N LEU A 192 -13.67 8.71 2.99
CA LEU A 192 -14.07 7.35 3.37
C LEU A 192 -12.88 6.43 3.63
N ARG A 193 -11.80 6.59 2.85
CA ARG A 193 -10.63 5.69 2.84
C ARG A 193 -9.53 6.13 3.81
N VAL A 194 -9.43 7.44 4.07
CA VAL A 194 -8.40 8.00 4.96
C VAL A 194 -8.50 7.41 6.37
N ILE A 195 -9.70 7.27 6.93
CA ILE A 195 -9.92 6.68 8.27
C ILE A 195 -10.21 5.20 8.14
N LYS A 196 -9.26 4.37 8.52
CA LYS A 196 -9.35 2.91 8.47
C LYS A 196 -10.12 2.36 9.68
N SER A 197 -10.96 1.38 9.41
CA SER A 197 -11.60 0.61 10.48
C SER A 197 -10.62 -0.39 11.12
N PRO A 198 -10.93 -0.94 12.30
CA PRO A 198 -10.09 -1.99 12.91
C PRO A 198 -9.87 -3.21 12.01
N GLU A 199 -10.89 -3.59 11.22
CA GLU A 199 -10.81 -4.71 10.28
C GLU A 199 -9.84 -4.40 9.14
N GLU A 200 -9.82 -3.15 8.64
CA GLU A 200 -8.88 -2.68 7.60
C GLU A 200 -7.43 -2.65 8.14
N VAL A 201 -7.24 -2.15 9.37
CA VAL A 201 -5.93 -2.17 10.04
C VAL A 201 -5.43 -3.61 10.26
N ALA A 202 -6.32 -4.56 10.54
CA ALA A 202 -5.93 -5.96 10.69
C ALA A 202 -5.41 -6.58 9.37
N LEU A 203 -5.99 -6.21 8.22
CA LEU A 203 -5.48 -6.62 6.90
C LEU A 203 -4.11 -6.02 6.60
N LEU A 204 -3.92 -4.73 6.90
CA LEU A 204 -2.61 -4.06 6.78
C LEU A 204 -1.55 -4.75 7.64
N ARG A 205 -1.83 -5.03 8.92
CA ARG A 205 -0.91 -5.75 9.81
C ARG A 205 -0.50 -7.11 9.23
N ARG A 206 -1.43 -7.82 8.59
CA ARG A 206 -1.11 -9.10 7.97
C ARG A 206 -0.23 -8.93 6.73
N ALA A 207 -0.51 -7.94 5.87
CA ALA A 207 0.33 -7.61 4.72
C ALA A 207 1.75 -7.23 5.17
N ILE A 208 1.88 -6.39 6.19
CA ILE A 208 3.14 -5.97 6.79
C ILE A 208 3.94 -7.17 7.33
N ALA A 209 3.30 -8.08 8.06
CA ALA A 209 3.97 -9.26 8.59
C ALA A 209 4.53 -10.15 7.48
N ILE A 210 3.75 -10.40 6.42
CA ILE A 210 4.19 -11.15 5.23
C ILE A 210 5.36 -10.45 4.54
N THR A 211 5.28 -9.13 4.38
CA THR A 211 6.35 -8.34 3.75
C THR A 211 7.65 -8.42 4.53
N LEU A 212 7.61 -8.25 5.85
CA LEU A 212 8.80 -8.35 6.70
C LEU A 212 9.43 -9.77 6.68
N ASP A 213 8.60 -10.82 6.75
CA ASP A 213 9.08 -12.21 6.68
C ASP A 213 9.68 -12.53 5.31
N ALA A 214 9.07 -12.06 4.22
CA ALA A 214 9.60 -12.24 2.87
C ALA A 214 10.90 -11.46 2.67
N MET A 215 10.97 -10.24 3.19
CA MET A 215 12.17 -9.41 3.14
C MET A 215 13.32 -10.04 3.93
N ALA A 216 13.09 -10.55 5.13
CA ALA A 216 14.08 -11.25 5.93
C ALA A 216 14.62 -12.51 5.21
N ALA A 217 13.73 -13.31 4.61
CA ALA A 217 14.11 -14.47 3.81
C ALA A 217 14.92 -14.08 2.57
N THR A 218 14.59 -12.94 1.93
CA THR A 218 15.31 -12.41 0.77
C THR A 218 16.71 -11.94 1.16
N PHE A 219 16.84 -11.18 2.25
CA PHE A 219 18.17 -10.77 2.76
C PHE A 219 19.05 -11.96 3.09
N ALA A 220 18.50 -13.05 3.63
CA ALA A 220 19.26 -14.27 3.92
C ALA A 220 19.76 -15.01 2.67
N GLN A 221 19.23 -14.70 1.49
CA GLN A 221 19.62 -15.30 0.20
C GLN A 221 20.55 -14.41 -0.63
N LEU A 222 20.91 -13.22 -0.14
CA LEU A 222 21.84 -12.35 -0.87
C LEU A 222 23.18 -13.04 -1.08
N ALA A 223 23.70 -12.94 -2.30
CA ALA A 223 24.99 -13.55 -2.68
C ALA A 223 25.74 -12.62 -3.66
N VAL A 224 27.07 -12.62 -3.54
CA VAL A 224 27.94 -11.90 -4.48
C VAL A 224 27.64 -12.31 -5.92
N GLY A 225 27.54 -11.35 -6.82
CA GLY A 225 27.27 -11.54 -8.25
C GLY A 225 25.80 -11.58 -8.63
N THR A 226 24.84 -11.56 -7.66
CA THR A 226 23.42 -11.43 -7.97
C THR A 226 23.07 -10.04 -8.47
N THR A 227 22.04 -9.93 -9.28
CA THR A 227 21.51 -8.65 -9.79
C THR A 227 20.31 -8.18 -8.95
N GLU A 228 20.01 -6.89 -8.99
CA GLU A 228 18.82 -6.30 -8.37
C GLU A 228 17.53 -7.00 -8.82
N VAL A 229 17.42 -7.30 -10.12
CA VAL A 229 16.28 -8.03 -10.69
C VAL A 229 16.14 -9.45 -10.10
N GLN A 230 17.24 -10.17 -9.94
CA GLN A 230 17.21 -11.52 -9.35
C GLN A 230 16.76 -11.49 -7.88
N VAL A 231 17.19 -10.47 -7.12
CA VAL A 231 16.75 -10.30 -5.73
C VAL A 231 15.28 -9.89 -5.67
N ALA A 232 14.82 -9.00 -6.56
CA ALA A 232 13.41 -8.63 -6.66
C ALA A 232 12.52 -9.84 -7.01
N GLN A 233 12.96 -10.71 -7.92
CA GLN A 233 12.26 -11.97 -8.23
C GLN A 233 12.22 -12.93 -7.02
N THR A 234 13.30 -12.98 -6.23
CA THR A 234 13.33 -13.78 -5.00
C THR A 234 12.32 -13.23 -3.99
N LEU A 235 12.28 -11.90 -3.79
CA LEU A 235 11.35 -11.23 -2.92
C LEU A 235 9.88 -11.53 -3.29
N SER A 236 9.54 -11.40 -4.58
CA SER A 236 8.18 -11.71 -5.05
C SER A 236 7.80 -13.16 -4.79
N ARG A 237 8.71 -14.13 -5.05
CA ARG A 237 8.47 -15.54 -4.72
C ARG A 237 8.28 -15.79 -3.22
N GLU A 238 9.08 -15.12 -2.38
CA GLU A 238 8.95 -15.25 -0.93
C GLU A 238 7.60 -14.72 -0.43
N MET A 239 7.07 -13.64 -1.03
CA MET A 239 5.73 -13.12 -0.75
C MET A 239 4.63 -14.07 -1.23
N GLU A 240 4.71 -14.56 -2.47
CA GLU A 240 3.76 -15.53 -3.02
C GLU A 240 3.68 -16.82 -2.20
N GLN A 241 4.83 -17.36 -1.76
CA GLN A 241 4.86 -18.55 -0.90
C GLN A 241 4.19 -18.34 0.46
N ARG A 242 4.10 -17.10 0.92
CA ARG A 242 3.39 -16.71 2.16
C ARG A 242 1.93 -16.34 1.92
N GLY A 243 1.44 -16.51 0.68
CA GLY A 243 0.05 -16.36 0.31
C GLY A 243 -0.38 -14.93 -0.02
N ALA A 244 0.54 -14.03 -0.32
CA ALA A 244 0.21 -12.68 -0.78
C ALA A 244 1.04 -12.30 -2.00
N PRO A 245 0.41 -11.82 -3.10
CA PRO A 245 1.15 -11.28 -4.22
C PRO A 245 1.81 -9.96 -3.83
N GLY A 246 3.07 -9.77 -4.24
CA GLY A 246 3.82 -8.57 -3.91
C GLY A 246 5.16 -8.50 -4.61
N GLY A 247 5.92 -7.47 -4.28
CA GLY A 247 7.25 -7.23 -4.83
C GLY A 247 7.74 -5.84 -4.46
N GLY A 248 8.81 -5.40 -5.09
CA GLY A 248 9.33 -4.07 -4.81
C GLY A 248 10.61 -3.74 -5.55
N LEU A 249 11.13 -2.57 -5.19
CA LEU A 249 12.37 -2.01 -5.69
C LEU A 249 13.54 -2.59 -4.89
N VAL A 250 14.55 -3.07 -5.59
CA VAL A 250 15.83 -3.53 -4.99
C VAL A 250 16.95 -2.73 -5.62
N GLN A 251 17.84 -2.19 -4.78
CA GLN A 251 18.93 -1.30 -5.23
C GLN A 251 20.22 -1.59 -4.46
N PHE A 252 21.36 -1.55 -5.16
CA PHE A 252 22.69 -1.79 -4.58
C PHE A 252 23.61 -0.58 -4.71
N GLY A 253 24.30 -0.22 -3.64
CA GLY A 253 25.32 0.84 -3.64
C GLY A 253 24.80 2.14 -4.28
N PRO A 254 25.44 2.65 -5.35
CA PRO A 254 25.06 3.92 -5.97
C PRO A 254 23.63 4.00 -6.52
N SER A 255 23.02 2.86 -6.92
CA SER A 255 21.62 2.86 -7.39
C SER A 255 20.65 3.19 -6.26
N SER A 256 20.97 2.85 -5.01
CA SER A 256 20.14 3.19 -3.85
C SER A 256 20.03 4.70 -3.58
N ALA A 257 20.88 5.52 -4.21
CA ALA A 257 20.78 6.98 -4.14
C ALA A 257 19.69 7.56 -5.06
N LEU A 258 18.96 6.72 -5.80
CA LEU A 258 17.81 7.11 -6.64
C LEU A 258 16.52 6.67 -5.97
N PRO A 259 15.74 7.57 -5.32
CA PRO A 259 14.60 7.19 -4.46
C PRO A 259 13.56 6.27 -5.12
N HIS A 260 13.27 6.49 -6.40
CA HIS A 260 12.29 5.70 -7.18
C HIS A 260 12.94 4.76 -8.20
N GLY A 261 14.21 4.43 -8.01
CA GLY A 261 14.94 3.58 -8.93
C GLY A 261 15.50 4.33 -10.15
N GLY A 262 16.20 3.58 -10.97
CA GLY A 262 16.88 4.06 -12.16
C GLY A 262 17.30 2.90 -13.06
N PRO A 263 18.26 3.09 -13.96
CA PRO A 263 18.89 2.00 -14.69
C PRO A 263 19.41 0.95 -13.72
N ALA A 264 19.38 -0.34 -14.13
CA ALA A 264 19.88 -1.43 -13.32
C ALA A 264 21.30 -1.15 -12.80
N GLY A 265 21.48 -1.30 -11.49
CA GLY A 265 22.75 -1.13 -10.82
C GLY A 265 23.76 -2.25 -11.12
N PRO A 266 24.97 -2.18 -10.54
CA PRO A 266 25.97 -3.22 -10.66
C PRO A 266 25.48 -4.53 -10.02
N LYS A 267 26.16 -5.64 -10.30
CA LYS A 267 25.97 -6.87 -9.54
C LYS A 267 26.38 -6.65 -8.09
N LEU A 268 25.72 -7.34 -7.18
CA LEU A 268 25.99 -7.23 -5.75
C LEU A 268 27.43 -7.66 -5.44
N GLU A 269 28.17 -6.80 -4.78
CA GLU A 269 29.51 -7.06 -4.26
C GLU A 269 29.49 -6.95 -2.73
N ARG A 270 30.53 -7.48 -2.07
CA ARG A 270 30.69 -7.30 -0.61
C ARG A 270 30.93 -5.82 -0.29
N GLU A 271 30.69 -5.45 0.97
CA GLU A 271 30.84 -4.08 1.49
C GLU A 271 29.97 -3.07 0.72
N THR A 272 28.74 -3.47 0.42
CA THR A 272 27.77 -2.71 -0.37
C THR A 272 26.46 -2.47 0.38
N VAL A 273 25.88 -1.32 0.22
CA VAL A 273 24.50 -1.00 0.69
C VAL A 273 23.50 -1.76 -0.16
N VAL A 274 22.49 -2.37 0.48
CA VAL A 274 21.32 -2.96 -0.17
C VAL A 274 20.09 -2.27 0.40
N LEU A 275 19.31 -1.62 -0.44
CA LEU A 275 18.01 -1.05 -0.13
C LEU A 275 16.92 -1.89 -0.80
N ILE A 276 15.94 -2.31 -0.02
CA ILE A 276 14.71 -2.96 -0.52
C ILE A 276 13.53 -2.14 -0.02
N ASP A 277 12.69 -1.73 -0.95
CA ASP A 277 11.43 -1.02 -0.75
C ASP A 277 10.31 -1.85 -1.39
N CYS A 278 9.38 -2.36 -0.57
CA CYS A 278 8.47 -3.39 -1.03
C CYS A 278 7.19 -3.50 -0.20
N GLY A 279 6.20 -4.09 -0.85
CA GLY A 279 4.93 -4.41 -0.21
C GLY A 279 4.23 -5.61 -0.86
N CYS A 280 3.25 -6.13 -0.15
CA CYS A 280 2.33 -7.14 -0.67
C CYS A 280 0.88 -6.76 -0.34
N ARG A 281 -0.07 -7.44 -1.00
CA ARG A 281 -1.49 -7.14 -0.86
C ARG A 281 -2.23 -8.29 -0.18
N VAL A 282 -3.03 -7.98 0.84
CA VAL A 282 -3.90 -8.91 1.55
C VAL A 282 -5.31 -8.32 1.67
N GLY A 283 -6.32 -9.02 1.18
CA GLY A 283 -7.71 -8.56 1.23
C GLY A 283 -7.95 -7.18 0.62
N GLY A 284 -7.17 -6.82 -0.41
CA GLY A 284 -7.23 -5.52 -1.07
C GLY A 284 -6.33 -4.44 -0.45
N TYR A 285 -5.73 -4.67 0.75
CA TYR A 285 -4.88 -3.70 1.46
C TYR A 285 -3.40 -4.00 1.22
N THR A 286 -2.61 -2.96 1.01
CA THR A 286 -1.18 -3.07 0.72
C THR A 286 -0.33 -2.56 1.86
N SER A 287 0.82 -3.20 2.10
CA SER A 287 1.90 -2.71 2.96
C SER A 287 2.93 -1.95 2.14
N ASP A 288 3.73 -1.12 2.82
CA ASP A 288 4.84 -0.37 2.21
C ASP A 288 6.00 -0.27 3.20
N ILE A 289 7.06 -1.03 2.96
CA ILE A 289 8.18 -1.17 3.91
C ILE A 289 9.50 -1.03 3.20
N THR A 290 10.32 -0.08 3.63
CA THR A 290 11.71 0.02 3.19
C THR A 290 12.68 -0.38 4.30
N ARG A 291 13.65 -1.22 3.94
CA ARG A 291 14.81 -1.53 4.78
C ARG A 291 16.10 -1.35 3.98
N THR A 292 17.06 -0.72 4.61
CA THR A 292 18.43 -0.58 4.09
C THR A 292 19.38 -1.36 4.97
N VAL A 293 20.19 -2.23 4.38
CA VAL A 293 21.18 -3.06 5.08
C VAL A 293 22.55 -2.93 4.44
N TRP A 294 23.58 -3.31 5.21
CA TRP A 294 24.95 -3.44 4.71
C TRP A 294 25.23 -4.91 4.38
N PHE A 295 25.62 -5.18 3.14
CA PHE A 295 26.03 -6.51 2.70
C PHE A 295 27.54 -6.67 2.82
N GLY A 296 28.02 -7.10 4.00
CA GLY A 296 29.44 -7.25 4.31
C GLY A 296 29.67 -7.54 5.77
N ASP A 297 30.95 -7.62 6.18
CA ASP A 297 31.33 -8.01 7.54
C ASP A 297 31.11 -6.86 8.55
N ARG A 298 31.42 -5.64 8.14
CA ARG A 298 31.31 -4.46 9.00
C ARG A 298 30.78 -3.27 8.20
N PRO A 299 29.67 -2.65 8.62
CA PRO A 299 29.18 -1.43 8.01
C PRO A 299 30.26 -0.34 8.07
N SER A 300 30.46 0.39 6.94
CA SER A 300 31.33 1.55 6.93
C SER A 300 30.86 2.61 7.95
N GLU A 301 31.78 3.41 8.46
CA GLU A 301 31.44 4.49 9.40
C GLU A 301 30.47 5.50 8.76
N GLU A 302 30.67 5.81 7.46
CA GLU A 302 29.78 6.71 6.72
C GLU A 302 28.36 6.12 6.64
N PHE A 303 28.22 4.84 6.27
CA PHE A 303 26.90 4.18 6.23
C PHE A 303 26.23 4.18 7.62
N ARG A 304 26.97 3.79 8.66
CA ARG A 304 26.44 3.78 10.03
C ARG A 304 25.94 5.16 10.47
N LYS A 305 26.73 6.21 10.18
CA LYS A 305 26.36 7.59 10.47
C LYS A 305 25.07 7.98 9.76
N VAL A 306 24.99 7.79 8.44
CA VAL A 306 23.81 8.11 7.64
C VAL A 306 22.59 7.33 8.08
N PHE A 307 22.72 6.01 8.29
CA PHE A 307 21.66 5.15 8.77
C PHE A 307 21.08 5.64 10.10
N ASN A 308 21.95 5.95 11.06
CA ASN A 308 21.52 6.42 12.37
C ASN A 308 20.83 7.78 12.31
N VAL A 309 21.25 8.69 11.42
CA VAL A 309 20.55 9.97 11.21
C VAL A 309 19.16 9.75 10.64
N VAL A 310 18.99 8.84 9.66
CA VAL A 310 17.68 8.50 9.10
C VAL A 310 16.79 7.86 10.18
N HIS A 311 17.33 6.93 10.96
CA HIS A 311 16.60 6.30 12.07
C HIS A 311 16.17 7.33 13.15
N ASP A 312 17.03 8.28 13.49
CA ASP A 312 16.71 9.33 14.46
C ASP A 312 15.65 10.30 13.90
N ALA A 313 15.71 10.62 12.61
CA ALA A 313 14.70 11.44 11.93
C ALA A 313 13.32 10.78 11.95
N GLN A 314 13.26 9.48 11.63
CA GLN A 314 12.03 8.68 11.71
C GLN A 314 11.48 8.69 13.15
N THR A 315 12.35 8.47 14.14
CA THR A 315 11.98 8.47 15.57
C THR A 315 11.43 9.81 16.02
N ALA A 316 12.03 10.92 15.57
CA ALA A 316 11.58 12.27 15.91
C ALA A 316 10.18 12.56 15.36
N ALA A 317 9.89 12.16 14.12
CA ALA A 317 8.55 12.29 13.55
C ALA A 317 7.52 11.44 14.31
N MET A 318 7.81 10.16 14.57
CA MET A 318 6.92 9.28 15.33
C MET A 318 6.61 9.81 16.73
N ALA A 319 7.63 10.36 17.41
CA ALA A 319 7.48 10.90 18.75
C ALA A 319 6.63 12.18 18.80
N LEU A 320 6.62 12.97 17.73
CA LEU A 320 5.81 14.20 17.63
C LEU A 320 4.33 13.89 17.37
N GLY A 321 4.04 12.86 16.56
CA GLY A 321 2.69 12.60 16.05
C GLY A 321 1.68 12.33 17.17
N ARG A 322 0.62 13.13 17.18
CA ARG A 322 -0.55 13.01 18.06
C ARG A 322 -1.80 13.38 17.26
N PRO A 323 -3.00 12.96 17.69
CA PRO A 323 -4.23 13.49 17.11
C PRO A 323 -4.23 15.02 17.10
N GLY A 324 -4.52 15.59 15.94
CA GLY A 324 -4.50 17.04 15.73
C GLY A 324 -3.15 17.63 15.28
N THR A 325 -2.06 16.85 15.23
CA THR A 325 -0.79 17.30 14.65
C THR A 325 -0.96 17.54 13.15
N PRO A 326 -0.56 18.70 12.59
CA PRO A 326 -0.55 18.94 11.15
C PRO A 326 0.43 18.01 10.44
N CYS A 327 0.07 17.53 9.25
CA CYS A 327 0.93 16.66 8.45
C CYS A 327 2.31 17.28 8.16
N GLU A 328 2.38 18.59 7.89
CA GLU A 328 3.64 19.32 7.66
C GLU A 328 4.58 19.28 8.86
N GLU A 329 4.06 19.26 10.08
CA GLU A 329 4.90 19.22 11.29
C GLU A 329 5.62 17.88 11.44
N MET A 330 5.02 16.79 10.96
CA MET A 330 5.67 15.47 10.90
C MET A 330 6.91 15.52 9.98
N ASP A 331 6.75 16.09 8.76
CA ASP A 331 7.85 16.26 7.81
C ASP A 331 8.94 17.18 8.39
N ARG A 332 8.56 18.31 8.96
CA ARG A 332 9.49 19.26 9.60
C ARG A 332 10.31 18.61 10.70
N ALA A 333 9.70 17.75 11.54
CA ALA A 333 10.40 17.06 12.61
C ALA A 333 11.53 16.16 12.09
N ALA A 334 11.27 15.33 11.08
CA ALA A 334 12.28 14.49 10.46
C ALA A 334 13.34 15.30 9.74
N ARG A 335 12.92 16.27 8.93
CA ARG A 335 13.79 17.15 8.14
C ARG A 335 14.73 17.98 9.01
N LYS A 336 14.29 18.41 10.20
CA LYS A 336 15.11 19.11 11.19
C LYS A 336 16.31 18.27 11.63
N VAL A 337 16.10 16.99 11.94
CA VAL A 337 17.17 16.07 12.35
C VAL A 337 18.18 15.86 11.23
N ILE A 338 17.70 15.58 10.00
CA ILE A 338 18.55 15.35 8.83
C ILE A 338 19.37 16.62 8.51
N THR A 339 18.75 17.80 8.57
CA THR A 339 19.41 19.09 8.30
C THR A 339 20.47 19.43 9.35
N ALA A 340 20.15 19.21 10.65
CA ALA A 340 21.11 19.44 11.73
C ALA A 340 22.35 18.54 11.63
N ALA A 341 22.21 17.34 11.05
CA ALA A 341 23.32 16.42 10.79
C ALA A 341 24.12 16.76 9.51
N GLY A 342 23.73 17.81 8.76
CA GLY A 342 24.39 18.26 7.53
C GLY A 342 23.93 17.58 6.25
N TYR A 343 22.84 16.83 6.28
CA TYR A 343 22.32 16.08 5.13
C TYR A 343 21.02 16.66 4.54
N GLY A 344 20.61 17.87 4.93
CA GLY A 344 19.36 18.49 4.47
C GLY A 344 19.13 18.43 2.95
N PRO A 345 20.11 18.81 2.09
CA PRO A 345 19.98 18.77 0.63
C PRO A 345 19.76 17.35 0.04
N PHE A 346 20.04 16.31 0.81
CA PHE A 346 19.94 14.91 0.38
C PHE A 346 18.62 14.24 0.76
N PHE A 347 17.73 14.91 1.50
CA PHE A 347 16.38 14.46 1.75
C PHE A 347 15.41 15.16 0.79
N THR A 348 15.14 14.52 -0.34
CA THR A 348 14.57 15.15 -1.53
C THR A 348 13.07 14.93 -1.75
N HIS A 349 12.44 14.07 -0.92
CA HIS A 349 11.00 13.79 -1.03
C HIS A 349 10.27 14.11 0.28
N ARG A 350 8.95 13.98 0.29
CA ARG A 350 8.10 14.10 1.49
C ARG A 350 8.43 13.02 2.51
N LEU A 351 8.04 13.25 3.77
CA LEU A 351 8.28 12.28 4.83
C LEU A 351 7.46 10.98 4.68
N GLY A 352 6.27 11.06 4.07
CA GLY A 352 5.41 9.90 3.90
C GLY A 352 4.07 10.23 3.26
N HIS A 353 3.21 9.24 3.15
CA HIS A 353 1.91 9.30 2.50
C HIS A 353 0.90 8.41 3.20
N GLY A 354 -0.39 8.66 2.98
CA GLY A 354 -1.44 7.74 3.38
C GLY A 354 -1.28 6.39 2.66
N LEU A 355 -1.76 5.35 3.29
CA LEU A 355 -1.65 3.97 2.84
C LEU A 355 -2.96 3.24 3.10
N GLY A 356 -3.31 2.30 2.22
CA GLY A 356 -4.52 1.50 2.39
C GLY A 356 -4.72 0.51 1.25
N MET A 357 -5.77 0.70 0.47
CA MET A 357 -6.01 -0.11 -0.74
C MET A 357 -5.10 0.31 -1.89
N ASP A 358 -4.71 1.59 -1.96
CA ASP A 358 -3.63 2.06 -2.83
C ASP A 358 -2.35 2.22 -2.00
N GLY A 359 -1.19 2.04 -2.63
CA GLY A 359 0.11 2.29 -2.01
C GLY A 359 0.27 3.75 -1.60
N HIS A 360 -0.27 4.68 -2.41
CA HIS A 360 -0.30 6.10 -2.08
C HIS A 360 -1.74 6.59 -2.00
N GLU A 361 -2.15 6.97 -0.79
CA GLU A 361 -3.43 7.61 -0.50
C GLU A 361 -3.21 9.00 0.13
N PRO A 362 -4.20 9.90 0.16
CA PRO A 362 -4.18 11.01 1.09
C PRO A 362 -4.13 10.48 2.56
N GLU A 363 -3.53 11.15 3.56
CA GLU A 363 -2.90 12.45 3.50
C GLU A 363 -1.39 12.31 3.30
N TYR A 364 -0.77 13.36 2.73
CA TYR A 364 0.66 13.40 2.52
C TYR A 364 1.36 14.15 3.66
N LEU A 365 2.39 13.54 4.26
CA LEU A 365 3.24 14.17 5.27
C LEU A 365 4.30 15.02 4.57
N VAL A 366 3.95 16.27 4.26
CA VAL A 366 4.77 17.18 3.44
C VAL A 366 4.58 18.62 3.88
N GLU A 367 5.60 19.43 3.69
CA GLU A 367 5.54 20.89 3.92
C GLU A 367 4.35 21.52 3.19
N GLY A 368 3.58 22.36 3.89
CA GLY A 368 2.39 23.05 3.37
C GLY A 368 1.08 22.25 3.55
N ASN A 369 1.12 20.97 3.93
CA ASN A 369 -0.10 20.22 4.25
C ASN A 369 -0.49 20.44 5.71
N THR A 370 -1.47 21.30 5.94
CA THR A 370 -1.98 21.65 7.27
C THR A 370 -3.09 20.72 7.77
N THR A 371 -3.45 19.68 7.01
CA THR A 371 -4.42 18.66 7.43
C THR A 371 -3.96 18.03 8.73
N ARG A 372 -4.89 17.92 9.68
CA ARG A 372 -4.61 17.40 11.01
C ARG A 372 -4.78 15.88 11.02
N LEU A 373 -3.82 15.19 11.59
CA LEU A 373 -3.88 13.74 11.80
C LEU A 373 -5.03 13.39 12.74
N GLU A 374 -5.82 12.40 12.35
CA GLU A 374 -6.97 11.89 13.10
C GLU A 374 -6.79 10.41 13.43
N PRO A 375 -7.34 9.91 14.55
CA PRO A 375 -7.34 8.48 14.86
C PRO A 375 -7.94 7.65 13.70
N GLY A 376 -7.27 6.54 13.37
CA GLY A 376 -7.61 5.67 12.23
C GLY A 376 -6.92 6.04 10.91
N MET A 377 -6.24 7.18 10.80
CA MET A 377 -5.38 7.47 9.64
C MET A 377 -4.19 6.52 9.63
N VAL A 378 -3.93 5.88 8.48
CA VAL A 378 -2.75 5.04 8.26
C VAL A 378 -1.87 5.72 7.23
N PHE A 379 -0.56 5.77 7.52
CA PHE A 379 0.43 6.47 6.71
C PHE A 379 1.83 5.89 6.90
N THR A 380 2.71 6.10 5.93
CA THR A 380 4.13 5.75 6.02
C THR A 380 4.92 6.85 6.74
N ILE A 381 6.03 6.48 7.38
CA ILE A 381 7.08 7.40 7.84
C ILE A 381 8.41 6.88 7.30
N GLU A 382 8.92 7.54 6.25
CA GLU A 382 9.97 7.05 5.37
C GLU A 382 11.10 8.06 5.10
N PRO A 383 11.72 8.69 6.10
CA PRO A 383 12.81 9.60 5.82
C PRO A 383 13.95 8.89 5.10
N GLY A 384 14.64 9.63 4.19
CA GLY A 384 15.77 9.11 3.45
C GLY A 384 16.86 10.14 3.22
N ILE A 385 18.11 9.66 3.03
CA ILE A 385 19.28 10.44 2.65
C ILE A 385 19.89 9.78 1.42
N TYR A 386 19.98 10.53 0.31
CA TYR A 386 20.39 10.00 -1.00
C TYR A 386 21.60 10.78 -1.54
N GLN A 387 22.78 10.18 -1.44
CA GLN A 387 24.04 10.78 -1.89
C GLN A 387 24.39 10.25 -3.28
N LEU A 388 24.01 10.98 -4.32
CA LEU A 388 24.25 10.57 -5.72
C LEU A 388 25.71 10.17 -5.95
N GLY A 389 25.89 9.02 -6.61
CA GLY A 389 27.21 8.41 -6.88
C GLY A 389 27.82 7.66 -5.70
N LYS A 390 27.19 7.68 -4.52
CA LYS A 390 27.61 6.92 -3.35
C LYS A 390 26.59 5.86 -2.97
N PHE A 391 25.59 6.21 -2.17
CA PHE A 391 24.49 5.35 -1.75
C PHE A 391 23.32 6.18 -1.18
N GLY A 392 22.19 5.54 -1.03
CA GLY A 392 21.03 6.06 -0.30
C GLY A 392 20.65 5.15 0.88
N VAL A 393 20.02 5.75 1.87
CA VAL A 393 19.40 5.07 3.00
C VAL A 393 17.97 5.56 3.14
N ARG A 394 17.00 4.66 3.15
CA ARG A 394 15.60 4.88 3.56
C ARG A 394 15.23 3.84 4.62
N ILE A 395 14.52 4.28 5.64
CA ILE A 395 13.88 3.42 6.63
C ILE A 395 12.42 3.83 6.66
N GLU A 396 11.55 2.88 6.35
CA GLU A 396 10.12 3.10 6.23
C GLU A 396 9.33 2.12 7.06
N ASP A 397 8.37 2.63 7.77
CA ASP A 397 7.41 1.86 8.54
C ASP A 397 5.99 2.37 8.31
N ASP A 398 5.05 1.44 8.19
CA ASP A 398 3.62 1.72 8.20
C ASP A 398 3.16 2.02 9.61
N CYS A 399 2.40 3.09 9.76
CA CYS A 399 1.93 3.61 11.04
C CYS A 399 0.42 3.85 11.02
N VAL A 400 -0.24 3.74 12.18
CA VAL A 400 -1.61 4.19 12.37
C VAL A 400 -1.64 5.27 13.45
N MET A 401 -2.42 6.32 13.23
CA MET A 401 -2.74 7.27 14.29
C MET A 401 -3.77 6.65 15.24
N THR A 402 -3.42 6.57 16.51
CA THR A 402 -4.34 6.17 17.59
C THR A 402 -4.72 7.38 18.45
N ASP A 403 -5.65 7.22 19.36
CA ASP A 403 -5.99 8.27 20.34
C ASP A 403 -4.79 8.70 21.21
N ASN A 404 -3.78 7.83 21.36
CA ASN A 404 -2.58 8.07 22.18
C ASN A 404 -1.36 8.55 21.36
N GLY A 405 -1.45 8.61 20.02
CA GLY A 405 -0.37 8.99 19.11
C GLY A 405 -0.10 7.93 18.04
N VAL A 406 1.08 8.01 17.44
CA VAL A 406 1.50 7.10 16.38
C VAL A 406 1.76 5.70 16.93
N GLU A 407 1.09 4.71 16.41
CA GLU A 407 1.40 3.30 16.59
C GLU A 407 2.07 2.78 15.33
N VAL A 408 3.26 2.20 15.45
CA VAL A 408 3.98 1.58 14.33
C VAL A 408 3.46 0.17 14.14
N LEU A 409 2.99 -0.14 12.92
CA LEU A 409 2.38 -1.44 12.59
C LEU A 409 3.43 -2.50 12.24
N SER A 410 4.62 -2.07 11.82
CA SER A 410 5.76 -2.90 11.44
C SER A 410 6.78 -3.01 12.58
N GLN A 411 7.63 -4.03 12.52
CA GLN A 411 8.79 -4.07 13.37
C GLN A 411 9.85 -3.09 12.87
N ARG A 412 10.18 -2.09 13.67
CA ARG A 412 11.18 -1.07 13.33
C ARG A 412 12.58 -1.65 13.14
N ALA A 413 13.33 -1.04 12.24
CA ALA A 413 14.77 -1.29 12.14
C ALA A 413 15.49 -0.91 13.46
N ALA A 414 16.48 -1.69 13.85
CA ALA A 414 17.35 -1.35 14.98
C ALA A 414 18.38 -0.30 14.54
N LYS A 415 18.78 0.57 15.47
CA LYS A 415 19.89 1.51 15.28
C LYS A 415 21.21 0.75 15.18
N LEU A 416 22.15 1.17 14.31
CA LEU A 416 23.46 0.53 14.08
C LEU A 416 24.55 1.05 15.02
#